data_605034a81895a6885cbe9834146c4303
#
_entry.id   605034a81895a6885cbe9834146c4303
#
_cell.length_a   1.000
_cell.length_b   1.000
_cell.length_c   1.000
_cell.angle_alpha   90.00
_cell.angle_beta   90.00
_cell.angle_gamma   90.00
#
_symmetry.space_group_name_H-M   'P 1'
#
loop_
_entity.id
_entity.type
_entity.pdbx_description
1 polymer ?
#
loop_
_entity_poly.entity_id
_entity_poly.type
_entity_poly.pdbx_seq_one_letter_code
_entity_poly.pdbx_strand_id
1 'polypeptide(L)'
;MPSLATIALYSDVHCPYAYVTAYRLRQLREEYRGRITISYKSLALEYVNRRATPKPILDNETPILMLEEPEIPYQPWHAPLSEWPVTMWPAFEAIKCAERQGSDAAAELDWAIRTAFFAESQCISMRHVLLALAEKVGLDMRRFAEDFDSGATKRQVLQEAQEGWERLKVEGSPTFVLPSGEQVSYPALPKVTLDEQQHARVVKVEPAPCYGQGCLEVLRGMLDSAL
;
A
#
# COMPACT_ATOMS: atom_id res chain seq x y z
N MET A 1 11.03 27.96 -10.46
CA MET A 1 11.29 26.72 -9.70
C MET A 1 10.57 25.62 -10.46
N PRO A 2 11.15 24.44 -10.68
CA PRO A 2 10.39 23.34 -11.26
C PRO A 2 9.16 23.08 -10.37
N SER A 3 8.01 22.88 -10.99
CA SER A 3 6.78 22.56 -10.26
C SER A 3 6.91 21.16 -9.64
N LEU A 4 6.58 21.03 -8.37
CA LEU A 4 6.51 19.75 -7.68
C LEU A 4 5.40 18.89 -8.34
N ALA A 5 5.76 17.78 -8.97
CA ALA A 5 4.80 16.87 -9.56
C ALA A 5 4.15 16.02 -8.46
N THR A 6 2.83 15.80 -8.56
CA THR A 6 2.11 14.93 -7.63
C THR A 6 1.57 13.72 -8.38
N ILE A 7 1.97 12.53 -7.94
CA ILE A 7 1.49 11.26 -8.46
C ILE A 7 0.57 10.63 -7.41
N ALA A 8 -0.65 10.26 -7.79
CA ALA A 8 -1.55 9.55 -6.88
C ALA A 8 -1.25 8.04 -6.95
N LEU A 9 -1.02 7.41 -5.81
CA LEU A 9 -0.86 5.97 -5.67
C LEU A 9 -2.08 5.36 -4.98
N TYR A 10 -2.95 4.75 -5.77
CA TYR A 10 -4.09 3.97 -5.29
C TYR A 10 -3.62 2.58 -4.87
N SER A 11 -3.64 2.29 -3.57
CA SER A 11 -3.16 1.01 -3.07
C SER A 11 -3.90 0.55 -1.82
N ASP A 12 -4.01 -0.77 -1.64
CA ASP A 12 -4.47 -1.39 -0.40
C ASP A 12 -3.26 -1.72 0.49
N VAL A 13 -3.38 -1.45 1.77
CA VAL A 13 -2.32 -1.72 2.76
C VAL A 13 -2.06 -3.21 2.99
N HIS A 14 -3.04 -4.04 2.65
CA HIS A 14 -3.05 -5.51 2.79
C HIS A 14 -2.64 -6.22 1.49
N CYS A 15 -2.32 -5.46 0.44
CA CYS A 15 -1.96 -5.99 -0.87
C CYS A 15 -0.45 -6.23 -0.97
N PRO A 16 0.02 -7.47 -1.24
CA PRO A 16 1.44 -7.78 -1.32
C PRO A 16 2.11 -7.13 -2.53
N TYR A 17 1.40 -6.94 -3.66
CA TYR A 17 1.90 -6.16 -4.81
C TYR A 17 2.21 -4.71 -4.41
N ALA A 18 1.32 -4.10 -3.63
CA ALA A 18 1.51 -2.75 -3.14
C ALA A 18 2.64 -2.67 -2.10
N TYR A 19 2.90 -3.74 -1.35
CA TYR A 19 4.02 -3.81 -0.42
C TYR A 19 5.36 -3.80 -1.15
N VAL A 20 5.53 -4.62 -2.19
CA VAL A 20 6.73 -4.59 -3.06
C VAL A 20 6.90 -3.21 -3.70
N THR A 21 5.81 -2.62 -4.20
CA THR A 21 5.85 -1.27 -4.78
C THR A 21 6.27 -0.21 -3.77
N ALA A 22 5.74 -0.25 -2.55
CA ALA A 22 6.13 0.68 -1.48
C ALA A 22 7.62 0.54 -1.13
N TYR A 23 8.14 -0.69 -1.08
CA TYR A 23 9.56 -0.95 -0.86
C TYR A 23 10.44 -0.32 -1.94
N ARG A 24 10.10 -0.51 -3.22
CA ARG A 24 10.82 0.08 -4.36
C ARG A 24 10.76 1.61 -4.38
N LEU A 25 9.61 2.19 -4.07
CA LEU A 25 9.47 3.65 -3.95
C LEU A 25 10.37 4.22 -2.85
N ARG A 26 10.53 3.51 -1.74
CA ARG A 26 11.44 3.93 -0.66
C ARG A 26 12.91 3.96 -1.13
N GLN A 27 13.33 3.03 -1.97
CA GLN A 27 14.68 3.02 -2.55
C GLN A 27 14.92 4.22 -3.47
N LEU A 28 13.88 4.69 -4.16
CA LEU A 28 13.96 5.83 -5.08
C LEU A 28 13.68 7.19 -4.42
N ARG A 29 13.22 7.21 -3.17
CA ARG A 29 12.70 8.42 -2.52
C ARG A 29 13.67 9.59 -2.51
N GLU A 30 14.94 9.36 -2.19
CA GLU A 30 15.94 10.41 -2.11
C GLU A 30 16.24 11.03 -3.48
N GLU A 31 16.22 10.23 -4.53
CA GLU A 31 16.43 10.66 -5.90
C GLU A 31 15.34 11.65 -6.37
N TYR A 32 14.10 11.46 -5.91
CA TYR A 32 12.95 12.28 -6.31
C TYR A 32 12.53 13.32 -5.27
N ARG A 33 13.30 13.47 -4.21
CA ARG A 33 13.00 14.43 -3.13
C ARG A 33 12.92 15.86 -3.71
N GLY A 34 11.80 16.54 -3.40
CA GLY A 34 11.55 17.90 -3.89
C GLY A 34 11.17 18.02 -5.37
N ARG A 35 11.08 16.91 -6.10
CA ARG A 35 10.66 16.87 -7.51
C ARG A 35 9.29 16.20 -7.65
N ILE A 36 9.07 15.11 -6.91
CA ILE A 36 7.82 14.34 -6.93
C ILE A 36 7.30 14.16 -5.50
N THR A 37 5.99 14.28 -5.35
CA THR A 37 5.26 13.87 -4.14
C THR A 37 4.34 12.71 -4.50
N ILE A 38 4.40 11.63 -3.73
CA ILE A 38 3.43 10.53 -3.82
C ILE A 38 2.27 10.85 -2.88
N SER A 39 1.06 10.96 -3.45
CA SER A 39 -0.19 11.08 -2.70
C SER A 39 -0.79 9.68 -2.52
N TYR A 40 -0.72 9.15 -1.31
CA TYR A 40 -1.26 7.83 -0.99
C TYR A 40 -2.78 7.88 -0.97
N LYS A 41 -3.43 7.09 -1.83
CA LYS A 41 -4.89 7.01 -1.98
C LYS A 41 -5.39 5.67 -1.47
N SER A 42 -6.42 5.73 -0.64
CA SER A 42 -7.05 4.56 -0.02
C SER A 42 -7.82 3.74 -1.05
N LEU A 43 -7.21 2.67 -1.59
CA LEU A 43 -7.88 1.76 -2.51
C LEU A 43 -8.29 0.47 -1.79
N ALA A 44 -9.22 0.59 -0.85
CA ALA A 44 -9.66 -0.58 -0.08
C ALA A 44 -10.24 -1.67 -1.00
N LEU A 45 -9.56 -2.83 -1.11
CA LEU A 45 -10.07 -4.03 -1.79
C LEU A 45 -11.35 -4.54 -1.11
N GLU A 46 -11.44 -4.35 0.19
CA GLU A 46 -12.62 -4.65 0.99
C GLU A 46 -13.88 -3.89 0.52
N TYR A 47 -13.74 -2.72 -0.12
CA TYR A 47 -14.85 -1.95 -0.68
C TYR A 47 -15.59 -2.74 -1.79
N VAL A 48 -14.85 -3.32 -2.72
CA VAL A 48 -15.41 -4.09 -3.84
C VAL A 48 -15.68 -5.55 -3.45
N ASN A 49 -14.84 -6.16 -2.64
CA ASN A 49 -14.95 -7.57 -2.23
C ASN A 49 -15.93 -7.79 -1.08
N ARG A 50 -16.41 -6.71 -0.43
CA ARG A 50 -17.29 -6.75 0.76
C ARG A 50 -16.71 -7.49 1.96
N ARG A 51 -15.40 -7.71 1.96
CA ARG A 51 -14.61 -8.33 3.02
C ARG A 51 -13.13 -8.02 2.83
N ALA A 52 -12.37 -8.06 3.90
CA ALA A 52 -10.90 -8.06 3.81
C ALA A 52 -10.40 -9.27 3.02
N THR A 53 -9.23 -9.18 2.42
CA THR A 53 -8.63 -10.29 1.66
C THR A 53 -8.45 -11.51 2.57
N PRO A 54 -9.02 -12.67 2.22
CA PRO A 54 -8.89 -13.89 3.03
C PRO A 54 -7.44 -14.34 3.19
N LYS A 55 -7.10 -14.84 4.38
CA LYS A 55 -5.76 -15.33 4.69
C LYS A 55 -5.20 -16.34 3.65
N PRO A 56 -5.96 -17.36 3.16
CA PRO A 56 -5.44 -18.29 2.17
C PRO A 56 -4.97 -17.64 0.86
N ILE A 57 -5.57 -16.53 0.44
CA ILE A 57 -5.10 -15.77 -0.73
C ILE A 57 -3.72 -15.22 -0.45
N LEU A 58 -3.55 -14.52 0.67
CA LEU A 58 -2.27 -13.90 1.02
C LEU A 58 -1.18 -14.93 1.35
N ASP A 59 -1.53 -16.03 2.01
CA ASP A 59 -0.58 -17.11 2.30
C ASP A 59 0.03 -17.71 1.03
N ASN A 60 -0.73 -17.77 -0.07
CA ASN A 60 -0.27 -18.34 -1.34
C ASN A 60 0.39 -17.30 -2.27
N GLU A 61 -0.10 -16.08 -2.27
CA GLU A 61 0.36 -15.04 -3.19
C GLU A 61 1.60 -14.31 -2.66
N THR A 62 1.61 -13.96 -1.36
CA THR A 62 2.67 -13.13 -0.78
C THR A 62 4.06 -13.75 -0.93
N PRO A 63 4.31 -15.05 -0.63
CA PRO A 63 5.66 -15.62 -0.75
C PRO A 63 6.24 -15.49 -2.16
N ILE A 64 5.39 -15.57 -3.19
CA ILE A 64 5.82 -15.44 -4.60
C ILE A 64 6.27 -14.02 -4.88
N LEU A 65 5.48 -13.03 -4.41
CA LEU A 65 5.79 -11.62 -4.64
C LEU A 65 7.02 -11.15 -3.85
N MET A 66 7.29 -11.74 -2.68
CA MET A 66 8.48 -11.40 -1.91
C MET A 66 9.79 -11.87 -2.58
N LEU A 67 9.73 -12.80 -3.53
CA LEU A 67 10.90 -13.19 -4.33
C LEU A 67 11.39 -12.07 -5.26
N GLU A 68 10.53 -11.10 -5.57
CA GLU A 68 10.90 -9.94 -6.39
C GLU A 68 11.85 -8.98 -5.66
N GLU A 69 11.83 -8.97 -4.32
CA GLU A 69 12.67 -8.13 -3.47
C GLU A 69 13.15 -8.96 -2.26
N PRO A 70 14.25 -9.72 -2.39
CA PRO A 70 14.71 -10.62 -1.33
C PRO A 70 15.04 -9.93 0.01
N GLU A 71 15.35 -8.64 -0.02
CA GLU A 71 15.68 -7.83 1.17
C GLU A 71 14.44 -7.16 1.81
N ILE A 72 13.24 -7.34 1.22
CA ILE A 72 12.02 -6.78 1.81
C ILE A 72 11.72 -7.49 3.14
N PRO A 73 11.43 -6.76 4.23
CA PRO A 73 11.05 -7.40 5.49
C PRO A 73 9.80 -8.27 5.32
N TYR A 74 9.93 -9.57 5.45
CA TYR A 74 8.81 -10.49 5.30
C TYR A 74 8.96 -11.71 6.20
N GLN A 75 7.86 -12.09 6.84
CA GLN A 75 7.68 -13.39 7.49
C GLN A 75 6.25 -13.87 7.27
N PRO A 76 6.03 -15.18 7.00
CA PRO A 76 4.69 -15.75 7.00
C PRO A 76 3.97 -15.43 8.31
N TRP A 77 2.66 -15.22 8.24
CA TRP A 77 1.87 -14.90 9.42
C TRP A 77 2.01 -15.96 10.51
N HIS A 78 2.51 -15.57 11.68
CA HIS A 78 2.82 -16.45 12.81
C HIS A 78 2.04 -16.11 14.09
N ALA A 79 1.24 -15.05 14.11
CA ALA A 79 0.32 -14.75 15.20
C ALA A 79 -0.94 -15.66 15.14
N PRO A 80 -1.69 -15.79 16.24
CA PRO A 80 -2.95 -16.55 16.25
C PRO A 80 -3.91 -16.07 15.16
N LEU A 81 -4.72 -16.99 14.60
CA LEU A 81 -5.70 -16.64 13.57
C LEU A 81 -6.74 -15.62 14.05
N SER A 82 -7.03 -15.60 15.35
CA SER A 82 -7.90 -14.61 15.97
C SER A 82 -7.39 -13.17 15.89
N GLU A 83 -6.10 -13.00 15.61
CA GLU A 83 -5.48 -11.68 15.41
C GLU A 83 -5.36 -11.30 13.94
N TRP A 84 -5.80 -12.17 13.01
CA TRP A 84 -5.85 -11.81 11.59
C TRP A 84 -6.81 -10.65 11.36
N PRO A 85 -6.36 -9.56 10.70
CA PRO A 85 -7.22 -8.40 10.50
C PRO A 85 -8.42 -8.73 9.60
N VAL A 86 -9.60 -8.33 10.05
CA VAL A 86 -10.87 -8.56 9.33
C VAL A 86 -11.36 -7.34 8.56
N THR A 87 -10.68 -6.21 8.71
CA THR A 87 -10.95 -4.96 8.00
C THR A 87 -9.68 -4.14 7.87
N MET A 88 -9.58 -3.34 6.81
CA MET A 88 -8.45 -2.43 6.58
C MET A 88 -8.80 -0.96 6.75
N TRP A 89 -10.08 -0.63 6.94
CA TRP A 89 -10.52 0.77 7.08
C TRP A 89 -9.75 1.55 8.13
N PRO A 90 -9.49 1.04 9.36
CA PRO A 90 -8.73 1.78 10.36
C PRO A 90 -7.28 2.09 9.94
N ALA A 91 -6.63 1.18 9.20
CA ALA A 91 -5.27 1.41 8.71
C ALA A 91 -5.24 2.55 7.69
N PHE A 92 -6.21 2.62 6.77
CA PHE A 92 -6.34 3.75 5.85
C PHE A 92 -6.63 5.06 6.58
N GLU A 93 -7.53 5.03 7.56
CA GLU A 93 -7.84 6.22 8.38
C GLU A 93 -6.58 6.74 9.08
N ALA A 94 -5.74 5.85 9.62
CA ALA A 94 -4.48 6.19 10.27
C ALA A 94 -3.50 6.88 9.29
N ILE A 95 -3.34 6.36 8.07
CA ILE A 95 -2.49 6.99 7.04
C ILE A 95 -3.00 8.39 6.71
N LYS A 96 -4.32 8.59 6.61
CA LYS A 96 -4.90 9.92 6.36
C LYS A 96 -4.75 10.87 7.54
N CYS A 97 -4.76 10.38 8.78
CA CYS A 97 -4.42 11.19 9.94
C CYS A 97 -2.95 11.63 9.90
N ALA A 98 -2.03 10.75 9.48
CA ALA A 98 -0.63 11.11 9.26
C ALA A 98 -0.47 12.12 8.12
N GLU A 99 -1.20 11.98 7.01
CA GLU A 99 -1.17 12.90 5.88
C GLU A 99 -1.52 14.34 6.28
N ARG A 100 -2.37 14.54 7.29
CA ARG A 100 -2.66 15.85 7.88
C ARG A 100 -1.48 16.48 8.62
N GLN A 101 -0.43 15.68 8.90
CA GLN A 101 0.83 16.16 9.48
C GLN A 101 1.94 16.29 8.41
N GLY A 102 1.70 15.82 7.18
CA GLY A 102 2.59 15.95 6.04
C GLY A 102 2.65 14.70 5.18
N SER A 103 3.08 14.87 3.93
CA SER A 103 3.22 13.74 2.98
C SER A 103 4.27 12.73 3.42
N ASP A 104 5.36 13.20 4.00
CA ASP A 104 6.42 12.34 4.53
C ASP A 104 5.91 11.52 5.73
N ALA A 105 5.11 12.13 6.60
CA ALA A 105 4.46 11.45 7.72
C ALA A 105 3.53 10.32 7.24
N ALA A 106 2.74 10.57 6.20
CA ALA A 106 1.90 9.55 5.58
C ALA A 106 2.72 8.40 4.99
N ALA A 107 3.82 8.71 4.29
CA ALA A 107 4.71 7.71 3.68
C ALA A 107 5.38 6.81 4.72
N GLU A 108 5.84 7.39 5.84
CA GLU A 108 6.46 6.62 6.91
C GLU A 108 5.43 5.75 7.64
N LEU A 109 4.23 6.25 7.88
CA LEU A 109 3.19 5.44 8.54
C LEU A 109 2.64 4.36 7.61
N ASP A 110 2.45 4.63 6.31
CA ASP A 110 2.06 3.60 5.32
C ASP A 110 3.06 2.43 5.32
N TRP A 111 4.36 2.75 5.27
CA TRP A 111 5.41 1.74 5.33
C TRP A 111 5.40 0.97 6.65
N ALA A 112 5.29 1.66 7.79
CA ALA A 112 5.27 1.03 9.10
C ALA A 112 4.07 0.07 9.25
N ILE A 113 2.88 0.46 8.76
CA ILE A 113 1.67 -0.38 8.77
C ILE A 113 1.87 -1.64 7.92
N ARG A 114 2.42 -1.50 6.71
CA ARG A 114 2.70 -2.66 5.84
C ARG A 114 3.72 -3.61 6.47
N THR A 115 4.81 -3.08 7.00
CA THR A 115 5.83 -3.89 7.68
C THR A 115 5.28 -4.60 8.92
N ALA A 116 4.47 -3.91 9.72
CA ALA A 116 3.81 -4.51 10.89
C ALA A 116 2.93 -5.70 10.51
N PHE A 117 2.23 -5.63 9.37
CA PHE A 117 1.45 -6.75 8.87
C PHE A 117 2.32 -7.86 8.25
N PHE A 118 3.13 -7.51 7.23
CA PHE A 118 3.83 -8.49 6.40
C PHE A 118 5.07 -9.11 7.06
N ALA A 119 5.69 -8.46 8.04
CA ALA A 119 6.88 -8.95 8.71
C ALA A 119 6.68 -9.28 10.20
N GLU A 120 5.75 -8.58 10.88
CA GLU A 120 5.61 -8.66 12.32
C GLU A 120 4.31 -9.34 12.77
N SER A 121 3.43 -9.75 11.84
CA SER A 121 2.13 -10.38 12.10
C SER A 121 1.24 -9.59 13.05
N GLN A 122 1.25 -8.26 12.95
CA GLN A 122 0.44 -7.39 13.78
C GLN A 122 -0.94 -7.12 13.14
N CYS A 123 -1.98 -7.11 13.97
CA CYS A 123 -3.34 -6.77 13.53
C CYS A 123 -3.48 -5.27 13.29
N ILE A 124 -3.23 -4.83 12.07
CA ILE A 124 -3.27 -3.41 11.65
C ILE A 124 -4.67 -2.80 11.62
N SER A 125 -5.70 -3.52 12.06
CA SER A 125 -7.04 -2.96 12.33
C SER A 125 -7.17 -2.40 13.76
N MET A 126 -6.24 -2.75 14.63
CA MET A 126 -6.38 -2.45 16.06
C MET A 126 -5.82 -1.07 16.39
N ARG A 127 -6.65 -0.27 17.08
CA ARG A 127 -6.30 1.10 17.47
C ARG A 127 -4.93 1.18 18.17
N HIS A 128 -4.66 0.32 19.16
CA HIS A 128 -3.41 0.35 19.91
C HIS A 128 -2.19 0.07 19.03
N VAL A 129 -2.30 -0.81 18.03
CA VAL A 129 -1.25 -1.09 17.04
C VAL A 129 -0.98 0.17 16.21
N LEU A 130 -2.04 0.78 15.66
CA LEU A 130 -1.91 1.98 14.82
C LEU A 130 -1.33 3.18 15.58
N LEU A 131 -1.70 3.37 16.87
CA LEU A 131 -1.09 4.40 17.70
C LEU A 131 0.40 4.12 17.96
N ALA A 132 0.77 2.88 18.29
CA ALA A 132 2.17 2.51 18.51
C ALA A 132 3.02 2.73 17.25
N LEU A 133 2.49 2.42 16.06
CA LEU A 133 3.16 2.68 14.79
C LEU A 133 3.29 4.19 14.51
N ALA A 134 2.26 4.98 14.79
CA ALA A 134 2.30 6.44 14.66
C ALA A 134 3.35 7.07 15.58
N GLU A 135 3.46 6.59 16.82
CA GLU A 135 4.50 7.01 17.77
C GLU A 135 5.90 6.62 17.28
N LYS A 136 6.06 5.37 16.81
CA LYS A 136 7.33 4.84 16.27
C LYS A 136 7.87 5.68 15.12
N VAL A 137 7.00 6.22 14.27
CA VAL A 137 7.40 7.09 13.15
C VAL A 137 7.46 8.59 13.51
N GLY A 138 7.27 8.93 14.79
CA GLY A 138 7.51 10.28 15.31
C GLY A 138 6.41 11.31 15.04
N LEU A 139 5.14 10.88 14.90
CA LEU A 139 4.02 11.79 14.70
C LEU A 139 3.68 12.57 15.98
N ASP A 140 3.06 13.75 15.84
CA ASP A 140 2.37 14.41 16.95
C ASP A 140 1.20 13.53 17.42
N MET A 141 1.44 12.79 18.49
CA MET A 141 0.49 11.79 19.01
C MET A 141 -0.80 12.37 19.53
N ARG A 142 -0.78 13.60 20.10
CA ARG A 142 -2.00 14.26 20.54
C ARG A 142 -2.90 14.55 19.35
N ARG A 143 -2.35 15.17 18.31
CA ARG A 143 -3.08 15.49 17.08
C ARG A 143 -3.52 14.23 16.35
N PHE A 144 -2.65 13.21 16.26
CA PHE A 144 -2.97 11.94 15.61
C PHE A 144 -4.13 11.24 16.31
N ALA A 145 -4.10 11.11 17.65
CA ALA A 145 -5.15 10.45 18.41
C ALA A 145 -6.49 11.21 18.33
N GLU A 146 -6.46 12.56 18.42
CA GLU A 146 -7.67 13.38 18.26
C GLU A 146 -8.31 13.17 16.88
N ASP A 147 -7.52 13.21 15.79
CA ASP A 147 -8.00 13.00 14.42
C ASP A 147 -8.54 11.58 14.21
N PHE A 148 -7.82 10.57 14.71
CA PHE A 148 -8.18 9.17 14.55
C PHE A 148 -9.44 8.80 15.33
N ASP A 149 -9.50 9.14 16.62
CA ASP A 149 -10.63 8.80 17.51
C ASP A 149 -11.91 9.56 17.14
N SER A 150 -11.79 10.78 16.61
CA SER A 150 -12.96 11.52 16.10
C SER A 150 -13.47 10.99 14.76
N GLY A 151 -12.70 10.14 14.07
CA GLY A 151 -13.04 9.67 12.74
C GLY A 151 -12.94 10.75 11.67
N ALA A 152 -12.06 11.76 11.87
CA ALA A 152 -11.93 12.93 11.00
C ALA A 152 -11.63 12.59 9.53
N THR A 153 -11.05 11.42 9.27
CA THR A 153 -10.61 10.99 7.94
C THR A 153 -11.50 9.91 7.28
N LYS A 154 -12.49 9.36 7.99
CA LYS A 154 -13.38 8.28 7.49
C LYS A 154 -14.02 8.61 6.15
N ARG A 155 -14.55 9.82 6.04
CA ARG A 155 -15.18 10.27 4.79
C ARG A 155 -14.19 10.33 3.63
N GLN A 156 -12.97 10.83 3.88
CA GLN A 156 -11.93 10.92 2.87
C GLN A 156 -11.54 9.52 2.37
N VAL A 157 -11.30 8.57 3.28
CA VAL A 157 -10.96 7.18 2.94
C VAL A 157 -12.02 6.54 2.05
N LEU A 158 -13.32 6.70 2.41
CA LEU A 158 -14.42 6.19 1.60
C LEU A 158 -14.49 6.86 0.22
N GLN A 159 -14.33 8.19 0.16
CA GLN A 159 -14.34 8.93 -1.11
C GLN A 159 -13.19 8.52 -2.02
N GLU A 160 -11.99 8.29 -1.49
CA GLU A 160 -10.85 7.81 -2.28
C GLU A 160 -11.08 6.40 -2.81
N ALA A 161 -11.66 5.48 -2.03
CA ALA A 161 -12.04 4.15 -2.50
C ALA A 161 -13.07 4.23 -3.63
N GLN A 162 -14.12 5.03 -3.47
CA GLN A 162 -15.13 5.27 -4.51
C GLN A 162 -14.51 5.90 -5.77
N GLU A 163 -13.65 6.89 -5.57
CA GLU A 163 -12.94 7.53 -6.68
C GLU A 163 -12.12 6.53 -7.49
N GLY A 164 -11.32 5.71 -6.83
CA GLY A 164 -10.49 4.70 -7.50
C GLY A 164 -11.33 3.65 -8.22
N TRP A 165 -12.26 3.03 -7.52
CA TRP A 165 -13.02 1.90 -8.06
C TRP A 165 -14.12 2.30 -9.05
N GLU A 166 -14.88 3.36 -8.76
CA GLU A 166 -16.08 3.70 -9.55
C GLU A 166 -15.82 4.76 -10.62
N ARG A 167 -15.06 5.82 -10.27
CA ARG A 167 -14.81 6.95 -11.17
C ARG A 167 -13.64 6.70 -12.10
N LEU A 168 -12.48 6.36 -11.54
CA LEU A 168 -11.25 6.11 -12.31
C LEU A 168 -11.21 4.71 -12.88
N LYS A 169 -11.95 3.76 -12.28
CA LYS A 169 -11.99 2.35 -12.68
C LYS A 169 -10.60 1.75 -12.75
N VAL A 170 -9.77 2.03 -11.73
CA VAL A 170 -8.42 1.50 -11.68
C VAL A 170 -8.45 -0.03 -11.71
N GLU A 171 -7.47 -0.63 -12.38
CA GLU A 171 -7.41 -2.09 -12.56
C GLU A 171 -7.26 -2.84 -11.24
N GLY A 172 -6.52 -2.25 -10.28
CA GLY A 172 -6.30 -2.83 -8.95
C GLY A 172 -5.23 -2.12 -8.14
N SER A 173 -4.71 -2.83 -7.15
CA SER A 173 -3.73 -2.33 -6.20
C SER A 173 -2.36 -2.98 -6.45
N PRO A 174 -1.28 -2.23 -6.71
CA PRO A 174 -1.20 -0.77 -6.81
C PRO A 174 -1.53 -0.22 -8.21
N THR A 175 -2.13 0.96 -8.28
CA THR A 175 -2.24 1.74 -9.52
C THR A 175 -1.76 3.17 -9.28
N PHE A 176 -0.83 3.63 -10.12
CA PHE A 176 -0.40 5.02 -10.17
C PHE A 176 -1.30 5.80 -11.14
N VAL A 177 -1.66 7.02 -10.74
CA VAL A 177 -2.31 7.99 -11.62
C VAL A 177 -1.37 9.19 -11.74
N LEU A 178 -0.81 9.37 -12.94
CA LEU A 178 0.16 10.41 -13.25
C LEU A 178 -0.54 11.78 -13.41
N PRO A 179 0.19 12.90 -13.36
CA PRO A 179 -0.38 14.23 -13.61
C PRO A 179 -1.07 14.37 -14.97
N SER A 180 -0.65 13.59 -15.96
CA SER A 180 -1.30 13.48 -17.30
C SER A 180 -2.68 12.84 -17.26
N GLY A 181 -3.04 12.14 -16.18
CA GLY A 181 -4.19 11.26 -16.08
C GLY A 181 -3.95 9.82 -16.53
N GLU A 182 -2.75 9.51 -17.01
CA GLU A 182 -2.35 8.15 -17.33
C GLU A 182 -2.37 7.26 -16.07
N GLN A 183 -2.88 6.03 -16.23
CA GLN A 183 -2.91 5.02 -15.17
C GLN A 183 -1.90 3.93 -15.47
N VAL A 184 -1.04 3.61 -14.49
CA VAL A 184 -0.07 2.53 -14.57
C VAL A 184 -0.30 1.57 -13.41
N SER A 185 -0.88 0.41 -13.73
CA SER A 185 -1.17 -0.63 -12.74
C SER A 185 -0.07 -1.67 -12.70
N TYR A 186 0.28 -2.14 -11.50
CA TYR A 186 1.26 -3.20 -11.25
C TYR A 186 2.63 -3.01 -11.95
N PRO A 187 3.22 -1.80 -11.97
CA PRO A 187 4.47 -1.57 -12.70
C PRO A 187 5.58 -2.48 -12.17
N ALA A 188 6.26 -3.17 -13.12
CA ALA A 188 7.39 -4.02 -12.81
C ALA A 188 7.09 -5.17 -11.82
N LEU A 189 5.87 -5.71 -11.81
CA LEU A 189 5.43 -6.80 -10.93
C LEU A 189 5.03 -8.04 -11.73
N PRO A 190 5.18 -9.25 -11.15
CA PRO A 190 4.69 -10.48 -11.75
C PRO A 190 3.16 -10.52 -11.67
N LYS A 191 2.55 -11.42 -12.44
CA LYS A 191 1.12 -11.69 -12.32
C LYS A 191 0.91 -13.09 -11.76
N VAL A 192 0.32 -13.17 -10.57
CA VAL A 192 -0.06 -14.42 -9.92
C VAL A 192 -1.54 -14.68 -10.18
N THR A 193 -1.86 -15.87 -10.64
CA THR A 193 -3.26 -16.31 -10.83
C THR A 193 -3.58 -17.39 -9.81
N LEU A 194 -4.67 -17.20 -9.08
CA LEU A 194 -5.14 -18.10 -8.04
C LEU A 194 -6.44 -18.79 -8.48
N ASP A 195 -6.60 -20.05 -8.08
CA ASP A 195 -7.88 -20.75 -8.12
C ASP A 195 -8.60 -20.56 -6.79
N GLU A 196 -9.55 -19.64 -6.74
CA GLU A 196 -10.29 -19.31 -5.51
C GLU A 196 -11.17 -20.47 -5.04
N GLN A 197 -11.59 -21.37 -5.93
CA GLN A 197 -12.41 -22.54 -5.58
C GLN A 197 -11.59 -23.63 -4.89
N GLN A 198 -10.26 -23.65 -5.11
CA GLN A 198 -9.33 -24.59 -4.49
C GLN A 198 -8.44 -23.94 -3.43
N HIS A 199 -9.05 -23.27 -2.44
CA HIS A 199 -8.33 -22.62 -1.33
C HIS A 199 -7.28 -21.60 -1.76
N ALA A 200 -7.55 -20.85 -2.84
CA ALA A 200 -6.64 -19.87 -3.42
C ALA A 200 -5.28 -20.47 -3.89
N ARG A 201 -5.29 -21.70 -4.38
CA ARG A 201 -4.09 -22.34 -4.92
C ARG A 201 -3.54 -21.54 -6.10
N VAL A 202 -2.22 -21.36 -6.13
CA VAL A 202 -1.53 -20.77 -7.28
C VAL A 202 -1.61 -21.70 -8.49
N VAL A 203 -2.17 -21.22 -9.59
CA VAL A 203 -2.29 -21.99 -10.85
C VAL A 203 -1.35 -21.49 -11.94
N LYS A 204 -0.97 -20.20 -11.88
CA LYS A 204 -0.03 -19.61 -12.84
C LYS A 204 0.73 -18.46 -12.22
N VAL A 205 1.99 -18.33 -12.59
CA VAL A 205 2.82 -17.16 -12.34
C VAL A 205 3.39 -16.69 -13.67
N GLU A 206 3.06 -15.48 -14.07
CA GLU A 206 3.70 -14.80 -15.19
C GLU A 206 4.78 -13.88 -14.59
N PRO A 207 6.06 -14.05 -14.97
CA PRO A 207 7.16 -13.31 -14.36
C PRO A 207 7.00 -11.80 -14.59
N ALA A 208 7.61 -11.00 -13.71
CA ALA A 208 7.76 -9.58 -13.95
C ALA A 208 8.55 -9.35 -15.25
N PRO A 209 8.31 -8.21 -15.93
CA PRO A 209 9.04 -7.87 -17.17
C PRO A 209 10.51 -7.50 -16.93
N CYS A 210 10.99 -7.59 -15.70
CA CYS A 210 12.29 -7.11 -15.24
C CYS A 210 12.79 -7.93 -14.04
N TYR A 211 14.06 -7.71 -13.65
CA TYR A 211 14.67 -8.32 -12.46
C TYR A 211 15.51 -7.31 -11.70
N GLY A 212 15.43 -7.32 -10.37
CA GLY A 212 16.28 -6.52 -9.48
C GLY A 212 16.30 -5.05 -9.87
N GLN A 213 17.50 -4.50 -10.12
CA GLN A 213 17.67 -3.10 -10.51
C GLN A 213 16.89 -2.70 -11.78
N GLY A 214 16.67 -3.64 -12.71
CA GLY A 214 15.85 -3.39 -13.91
C GLY A 214 14.40 -3.02 -13.56
N CYS A 215 13.87 -3.53 -12.45
CA CYS A 215 12.53 -3.17 -12.00
C CYS A 215 12.49 -1.78 -11.37
N LEU A 216 13.56 -1.33 -10.74
CA LEU A 216 13.69 0.07 -10.30
C LEU A 216 13.78 1.02 -11.49
N GLU A 217 14.47 0.64 -12.59
CA GLU A 217 14.51 1.45 -13.80
C GLU A 217 13.15 1.63 -14.45
N VAL A 218 12.30 0.60 -14.43
CA VAL A 218 10.91 0.73 -14.92
C VAL A 218 10.13 1.74 -14.08
N LEU A 219 10.24 1.68 -12.74
CA LEU A 219 9.61 2.68 -11.88
C LEU A 219 10.21 4.06 -12.09
N ARG A 220 11.55 4.17 -12.24
CA ARG A 220 12.25 5.42 -12.49
C ARG A 220 11.74 6.07 -13.79
N GLY A 221 11.62 5.29 -14.87
CA GLY A 221 11.06 5.78 -16.12
C GLY A 221 9.62 6.30 -16.00
N MET A 222 8.78 5.61 -15.20
CA MET A 222 7.43 6.08 -14.91
C MET A 222 7.44 7.39 -14.10
N LEU A 223 8.27 7.48 -13.07
CA LEU A 223 8.38 8.70 -12.25
C LEU A 223 8.92 9.89 -13.08
N ASP A 224 9.91 9.67 -13.93
CA ASP A 224 10.47 10.71 -14.82
C ASP A 224 9.45 11.21 -15.83
N SER A 225 8.54 10.36 -16.30
CA SER A 225 7.47 10.77 -17.22
C SER A 225 6.44 11.72 -16.60
N ALA A 226 6.44 11.86 -15.27
CA ALA A 226 5.58 12.78 -14.54
C ALA A 226 6.19 14.17 -14.33
N LEU A 227 7.47 14.35 -14.70
CA LEU A 227 8.21 15.61 -14.56
C LEU A 227 8.18 16.45 -15.83
#